data_407b0c3830abb8493bd9f8b61bae50f3
#
_entry.id   407b0c3830abb8493bd9f8b61bae50f3
#
_cell.length_a   1.000
_cell.length_b   1.000
_cell.length_c   1.000
_cell.angle_alpha   90.00
_cell.angle_beta   90.00
_cell.angle_gamma   90.00
#
_symmetry.space_group_name_H-M   'P 1'
#
loop_
_entity.id
_entity.type
_entity.pdbx_description
1 polymer ?
#
loop_
_entity_poly.entity_id
_entity_poly.type
_entity_poly.pdbx_seq_one_letter_code
_entity_poly.pdbx_strand_id
1 'polypeptide(L)'
;QKYIYFFESLSIWVGRAFGWCILILTLSVTYEVFVRYVLNAPTVWVFDMMVQMYGGLFLMAGPYALAQDAHVRGDVLYRLFPVRAQAWIDLTLYILFFFPGMLALFYFGYEIASDSWRYKEVSWNSPARIQIYYFKSLIPLAGGLLILQVLPLSLLVLPIALIQLYQIGADGLSHVYRGHSCPLRF
;
A
#
# COMPACT_ATOMS: atom_id res chain seq x y z
N GLN A 1 -7.54 -16.84 -10.69
CA GLN A 1 -8.47 -16.40 -9.63
C GLN A 1 -8.09 -16.95 -8.25
N LYS A 2 -7.78 -18.26 -8.07
CA LYS A 2 -7.43 -18.85 -6.76
C LYS A 2 -6.20 -18.20 -6.10
N TYR A 3 -5.19 -17.82 -6.88
CA TYR A 3 -3.98 -17.17 -6.35
C TYR A 3 -4.25 -15.76 -5.81
N ILE A 4 -5.10 -15.00 -6.50
CA ILE A 4 -5.48 -13.64 -6.08
C ILE A 4 -6.17 -13.69 -4.71
N TYR A 5 -7.20 -14.54 -4.57
CA TYR A 5 -7.90 -14.74 -3.30
C TYR A 5 -6.99 -15.20 -2.16
N PHE A 6 -5.96 -15.99 -2.46
CA PHE A 6 -5.01 -16.43 -1.44
C PHE A 6 -4.18 -15.26 -0.89
N PHE A 7 -3.64 -14.41 -1.78
CA PHE A 7 -2.83 -13.25 -1.35
C PHE A 7 -3.68 -12.17 -0.68
N GLU A 8 -4.89 -11.92 -1.16
CA GLU A 8 -5.85 -11.04 -0.49
C GLU A 8 -6.18 -11.54 0.93
N SER A 9 -6.51 -12.81 1.06
CA SER A 9 -6.79 -13.42 2.36
C SER A 9 -5.60 -13.35 3.32
N LEU A 10 -4.39 -13.57 2.81
CA LEU A 10 -3.17 -13.45 3.59
C LEU A 10 -2.97 -12.03 4.12
N SER A 11 -3.13 -11.03 3.27
CA SER A 11 -2.99 -9.62 3.66
C SER A 11 -4.07 -9.18 4.64
N ILE A 12 -5.30 -9.65 4.45
CA ILE A 12 -6.40 -9.39 5.39
C ILE A 12 -6.10 -10.02 6.76
N TRP A 13 -5.60 -11.25 6.78
CA TRP A 13 -5.27 -11.94 8.03
C TRP A 13 -4.12 -11.24 8.77
N VAL A 14 -3.05 -10.91 8.05
CA VAL A 14 -1.92 -10.16 8.60
C VAL A 14 -2.35 -8.79 9.11
N GLY A 15 -3.13 -8.03 8.32
CA GLY A 15 -3.63 -6.73 8.72
C GLY A 15 -4.52 -6.79 9.98
N ARG A 16 -5.38 -7.80 10.10
CA ARG A 16 -6.19 -8.01 11.32
C ARG A 16 -5.32 -8.38 12.52
N ALA A 17 -4.29 -9.21 12.34
CA ALA A 17 -3.37 -9.55 13.42
C ALA A 17 -2.64 -8.30 13.93
N PHE A 18 -2.14 -7.46 13.01
CA PHE A 18 -1.52 -6.19 13.38
C PHE A 18 -2.51 -5.16 13.93
N GLY A 19 -3.79 -5.24 13.58
CA GLY A 19 -4.84 -4.42 14.20
C GLY A 19 -4.93 -4.58 15.71
N TRP A 20 -4.63 -5.76 16.26
CA TRP A 20 -4.57 -5.98 17.71
C TRP A 20 -3.41 -5.23 18.39
N CYS A 21 -2.37 -4.87 17.63
CA CYS A 21 -1.27 -4.06 18.15
C CYS A 21 -1.75 -2.71 18.69
N ILE A 22 -2.88 -2.16 18.17
CA ILE A 22 -3.42 -0.89 18.66
C ILE A 22 -3.89 -0.99 20.12
N LEU A 23 -4.50 -2.14 20.50
CA LEU A 23 -4.92 -2.35 21.87
C LEU A 23 -3.72 -2.48 22.82
N ILE A 24 -2.70 -3.26 22.40
CA ILE A 24 -1.47 -3.41 23.18
C ILE A 24 -0.77 -2.05 23.32
N LEU A 25 -0.71 -1.26 22.25
CA LEU A 25 -0.14 0.08 22.24
C LEU A 25 -0.89 1.00 23.22
N THR A 26 -2.23 1.03 23.14
CA THR A 26 -3.06 1.87 24.01
C THR A 26 -2.86 1.50 25.48
N LEU A 27 -2.87 0.21 25.80
CA LEU A 27 -2.65 -0.27 27.17
C LEU A 27 -1.23 0.07 27.66
N SER A 28 -0.21 -0.10 26.81
CA SER A 28 1.19 0.19 27.16
C SER A 28 1.39 1.67 27.42
N VAL A 29 0.81 2.55 26.58
CA VAL A 29 0.89 4.01 26.79
C VAL A 29 0.14 4.43 28.04
N THR A 30 -1.05 3.88 28.27
CA THR A 30 -1.83 4.17 29.48
C THR A 30 -1.06 3.75 30.74
N TYR A 31 -0.45 2.56 30.70
CA TYR A 31 0.41 2.08 31.78
C TYR A 31 1.60 3.01 32.04
N GLU A 32 2.31 3.45 30.98
CA GLU A 32 3.45 4.37 31.10
C GLU A 32 3.01 5.70 31.71
N VAL A 33 1.89 6.27 31.25
CA VAL A 33 1.38 7.54 31.79
C VAL A 33 1.09 7.39 33.28
N PHE A 34 0.42 6.30 33.69
CA PHE A 34 0.13 6.05 35.10
C PHE A 34 1.41 5.91 35.94
N VAL A 35 2.36 5.07 35.52
CA VAL A 35 3.61 4.81 36.25
C VAL A 35 4.46 6.08 36.34
N ARG A 36 4.51 6.86 35.26
CA ARG A 36 5.29 8.10 35.20
C ARG A 36 4.75 9.19 36.10
N TYR A 37 3.43 9.42 36.08
CA TYR A 37 2.82 10.55 36.80
C TYR A 37 2.37 10.22 38.20
N VAL A 38 1.94 8.98 38.49
CA VAL A 38 1.48 8.56 39.82
C VAL A 38 2.61 8.00 40.67
N LEU A 39 3.45 7.16 40.05
CA LEU A 39 4.56 6.49 40.80
C LEU A 39 5.89 7.19 40.65
N ASN A 40 6.00 8.24 39.81
CA ASN A 40 7.24 8.95 39.48
C ASN A 40 8.40 7.99 39.07
N ALA A 41 8.06 6.87 38.44
CA ALA A 41 9.01 5.81 38.02
C ALA A 41 8.88 5.58 36.50
N PRO A 42 9.39 6.51 35.64
CA PRO A 42 9.24 6.38 34.19
C PRO A 42 9.89 5.10 33.66
N THR A 43 9.21 4.37 32.78
CA THR A 43 9.75 3.16 32.16
C THR A 43 10.61 3.50 30.95
N VAL A 44 11.71 2.79 30.76
CA VAL A 44 12.67 3.04 29.66
C VAL A 44 12.33 2.27 28.38
N TRP A 45 11.48 1.25 28.45
CA TRP A 45 11.19 0.32 27.35
C TRP A 45 9.90 0.62 26.58
N VAL A 46 8.93 1.29 27.22
CA VAL A 46 7.59 1.50 26.61
C VAL A 46 7.67 2.39 25.38
N PHE A 47 8.56 3.37 25.36
CA PHE A 47 8.75 4.24 24.21
C PHE A 47 9.16 3.45 22.95
N ASP A 48 10.11 2.54 23.06
CA ASP A 48 10.56 1.72 21.94
C ASP A 48 9.47 0.76 21.48
N MET A 49 8.73 0.14 22.41
CA MET A 49 7.57 -0.70 22.09
C MET A 49 6.49 0.08 21.34
N MET A 50 6.21 1.31 21.78
CA MET A 50 5.23 2.17 21.14
C MET A 50 5.62 2.46 19.68
N VAL A 51 6.87 2.86 19.43
CA VAL A 51 7.36 3.17 18.08
C VAL A 51 7.31 1.93 17.19
N GLN A 52 7.71 0.76 17.71
CA GLN A 52 7.69 -0.50 16.93
C GLN A 52 6.27 -0.97 16.63
N MET A 53 5.35 -0.92 17.61
CA MET A 53 3.95 -1.32 17.41
C MET A 53 3.23 -0.38 16.44
N TYR A 54 3.41 0.93 16.59
CA TYR A 54 2.82 1.93 15.71
C TYR A 54 3.34 1.80 14.27
N GLY A 55 4.66 1.70 14.11
CA GLY A 55 5.27 1.53 12.79
C GLY A 55 4.87 0.23 12.11
N GLY A 56 4.79 -0.89 12.86
CA GLY A 56 4.33 -2.18 12.35
C GLY A 56 2.88 -2.13 11.87
N LEU A 57 2.01 -1.52 12.68
CA LEU A 57 0.61 -1.30 12.32
C LEU A 57 0.50 -0.46 11.03
N PHE A 58 1.24 0.64 10.94
CA PHE A 58 1.23 1.52 9.78
C PHE A 58 1.71 0.81 8.50
N LEU A 59 2.82 0.08 8.58
CA LEU A 59 3.36 -0.67 7.46
C LEU A 59 2.40 -1.76 6.95
N MET A 60 1.73 -2.48 7.86
CA MET A 60 0.80 -3.55 7.49
C MET A 60 -0.59 -3.05 7.13
N ALA A 61 -0.94 -1.82 7.49
CA ALA A 61 -2.19 -1.19 7.05
C ALA A 61 -2.23 -0.95 5.54
N GLY A 62 -1.08 -0.69 4.90
CA GLY A 62 -0.98 -0.50 3.44
C GLY A 62 -1.50 -1.69 2.64
N PRO A 63 -0.91 -2.91 2.79
CA PRO A 63 -1.40 -4.12 2.13
C PRO A 63 -2.86 -4.45 2.50
N TYR A 64 -3.26 -4.23 3.74
CA TYR A 64 -4.63 -4.45 4.17
C TYR A 64 -5.63 -3.52 3.46
N ALA A 65 -5.32 -2.22 3.38
CA ALA A 65 -6.16 -1.25 2.71
C ALA A 65 -6.29 -1.55 1.21
N LEU A 66 -5.20 -1.99 0.58
CA LEU A 66 -5.22 -2.39 -0.82
C LEU A 66 -6.09 -3.64 -1.06
N ALA A 67 -6.03 -4.63 -0.14
CA ALA A 67 -6.85 -5.84 -0.20
C ALA A 67 -8.36 -5.57 -0.01
N GLN A 68 -8.71 -4.47 0.64
CA GLN A 68 -10.10 -4.06 0.89
C GLN A 68 -10.63 -3.08 -0.16
N ASP A 69 -9.90 -2.82 -1.27
CA ASP A 69 -10.22 -1.77 -2.24
C ASP A 69 -10.43 -0.39 -1.60
N ALA A 70 -9.90 -0.21 -0.39
CA ALA A 70 -10.03 1.01 0.41
C ALA A 70 -8.98 2.07 0.04
N HIS A 71 -8.36 1.97 -1.14
CA HIS A 71 -7.50 3.04 -1.62
C HIS A 71 -8.34 4.29 -1.86
N VAL A 72 -7.99 5.33 -1.10
CA VAL A 72 -8.64 6.65 -1.23
C VAL A 72 -8.35 7.18 -2.64
N ARG A 73 -9.27 6.95 -3.55
CA ARG A 73 -9.32 7.68 -4.81
C ARG A 73 -9.83 9.07 -4.48
N GLY A 74 -9.19 10.11 -4.99
CA GLY A 74 -9.67 11.47 -4.85
C GLY A 74 -10.99 11.68 -5.60
N ASP A 75 -12.04 11.01 -5.15
CA ASP A 75 -13.35 10.88 -5.82
C ASP A 75 -13.95 12.21 -6.26
N VAL A 76 -13.65 13.29 -5.53
CA VAL A 76 -14.21 14.62 -5.80
C VAL A 76 -13.68 15.19 -7.12
N LEU A 77 -12.37 15.10 -7.38
CA LEU A 77 -11.80 15.52 -8.67
C LEU A 77 -11.98 14.45 -9.76
N TYR A 78 -11.94 13.19 -9.39
CA TYR A 78 -11.99 12.07 -10.32
C TYR A 78 -13.34 12.01 -11.08
N ARG A 79 -14.45 12.33 -10.42
CA ARG A 79 -15.80 12.37 -11.03
C ARG A 79 -15.97 13.48 -12.05
N LEU A 80 -15.11 14.50 -12.07
CA LEU A 80 -15.18 15.59 -13.05
C LEU A 80 -14.61 15.19 -14.43
N PHE A 81 -13.80 14.12 -14.48
CA PHE A 81 -13.19 13.68 -15.71
C PHE A 81 -14.06 12.65 -16.44
N PRO A 82 -14.10 12.66 -17.78
CA PRO A 82 -14.76 11.61 -18.55
C PRO A 82 -14.09 10.25 -18.27
N VAL A 83 -14.87 9.17 -18.32
CA VAL A 83 -14.43 7.81 -17.99
C VAL A 83 -13.12 7.41 -18.69
N ARG A 84 -12.89 7.93 -19.88
CA ARG A 84 -11.66 7.70 -20.68
C ARG A 84 -10.43 8.34 -20.03
N ALA A 85 -10.55 9.58 -19.57
CA ALA A 85 -9.45 10.28 -18.91
C ALA A 85 -9.14 9.63 -17.54
N GLN A 86 -10.15 9.15 -16.83
CA GLN A 86 -9.97 8.41 -15.58
C GLN A 86 -9.11 7.17 -15.78
N ALA A 87 -9.40 6.35 -16.80
CA ALA A 87 -8.62 5.13 -17.10
C ALA A 87 -7.16 5.44 -17.44
N TRP A 88 -6.90 6.52 -18.21
CA TRP A 88 -5.53 6.94 -18.52
C TRP A 88 -4.76 7.46 -17.31
N ILE A 89 -5.41 8.26 -16.47
CA ILE A 89 -4.82 8.79 -15.24
C ILE A 89 -4.46 7.63 -14.30
N ASP A 90 -5.39 6.70 -14.09
CA ASP A 90 -5.14 5.52 -13.25
C ASP A 90 -3.97 4.68 -13.77
N LEU A 91 -3.97 4.35 -15.05
CA LEU A 91 -2.92 3.55 -15.65
C LEU A 91 -1.55 4.24 -15.51
N THR A 92 -1.48 5.55 -15.78
CA THR A 92 -0.25 6.33 -15.68
C THR A 92 0.25 6.39 -14.24
N LEU A 93 -0.63 6.65 -13.27
CA LEU A 93 -0.28 6.69 -11.86
C LEU A 93 0.19 5.32 -11.34
N TYR A 94 -0.47 4.24 -11.75
CA TYR A 94 -0.05 2.89 -11.37
C TYR A 94 1.33 2.53 -11.91
N ILE A 95 1.59 2.78 -13.20
CA ILE A 95 2.85 2.40 -13.85
C ILE A 95 3.99 3.32 -13.43
N LEU A 96 3.76 4.64 -13.37
CA LEU A 96 4.83 5.61 -13.18
C LEU A 96 5.17 5.87 -11.72
N PHE A 97 4.20 5.82 -10.81
CA PHE A 97 4.40 6.15 -9.39
C PHE A 97 4.24 4.94 -8.47
N PHE A 98 3.17 4.19 -8.64
CA PHE A 98 2.87 3.12 -7.68
C PHE A 98 3.83 1.94 -7.80
N PHE A 99 4.04 1.44 -9.01
CA PHE A 99 4.90 0.28 -9.24
C PHE A 99 6.37 0.55 -8.91
N PRO A 100 7.01 1.64 -9.39
CA PRO A 100 8.39 1.94 -8.99
C PRO A 100 8.51 2.28 -7.50
N GLY A 101 7.50 2.94 -6.90
CA GLY A 101 7.48 3.19 -5.46
C GLY A 101 7.48 1.91 -4.62
N MET A 102 6.68 0.91 -5.00
CA MET A 102 6.65 -0.39 -4.31
C MET A 102 7.93 -1.20 -4.51
N LEU A 103 8.51 -1.17 -5.71
CA LEU A 103 9.80 -1.80 -5.97
C LEU A 103 10.92 -1.15 -5.16
N ALA A 104 10.93 0.18 -5.08
CA ALA A 104 11.89 0.92 -4.27
C ALA A 104 11.73 0.59 -2.78
N LEU A 105 10.49 0.57 -2.27
CA LEU A 105 10.20 0.19 -0.88
C LEU A 105 10.71 -1.23 -0.57
N PHE A 106 10.49 -2.17 -1.47
CA PHE A 106 10.95 -3.54 -1.30
C PHE A 106 12.47 -3.63 -1.34
N TYR A 107 13.12 -3.02 -2.35
CA TYR A 107 14.57 -3.09 -2.54
C TYR A 107 15.33 -2.41 -1.40
N PHE A 108 15.04 -1.15 -1.13
CA PHE A 108 15.69 -0.42 -0.04
C PHE A 108 15.29 -0.96 1.34
N GLY A 109 14.04 -1.41 1.49
CA GLY A 109 13.60 -2.08 2.70
C GLY A 109 14.36 -3.36 2.98
N TYR A 110 14.66 -4.15 1.96
CA TYR A 110 15.47 -5.35 2.08
C TYR A 110 16.93 -5.03 2.45
N GLU A 111 17.52 -4.02 1.82
CA GLU A 111 18.89 -3.55 2.13
C GLU A 111 18.98 -3.10 3.59
N ILE A 112 18.08 -2.22 4.03
CA ILE A 112 18.01 -1.73 5.42
C ILE A 112 17.80 -2.88 6.42
N ALA A 113 16.93 -3.83 6.10
CA ALA A 113 16.68 -4.98 6.95
C ALA A 113 17.91 -5.89 7.04
N SER A 114 18.58 -6.17 5.91
CA SER A 114 19.75 -7.04 5.87
C SER A 114 20.93 -6.46 6.67
N ASP A 115 21.17 -5.16 6.54
CA ASP A 115 22.19 -4.46 7.31
C ASP A 115 21.89 -4.46 8.81
N SER A 116 20.62 -4.21 9.18
CA SER A 116 20.19 -4.26 10.60
C SER A 116 20.36 -5.65 11.21
N TRP A 117 20.12 -6.73 10.43
CA TRP A 117 20.39 -8.09 10.87
C TRP A 117 21.88 -8.38 11.02
N ARG A 118 22.70 -7.85 10.11
CA ARG A 118 24.16 -8.02 10.13
C ARG A 118 24.81 -7.39 11.35
N TYR A 119 24.34 -6.17 11.72
CA TYR A 119 24.87 -5.44 12.88
C TYR A 119 24.10 -5.69 14.18
N LYS A 120 23.03 -6.50 14.16
CA LYS A 120 22.13 -6.75 15.30
C LYS A 120 21.72 -5.43 15.97
N GLU A 121 21.20 -4.53 15.17
CA GLU A 121 20.91 -3.16 15.55
C GLU A 121 19.94 -3.08 16.75
N VAL A 122 20.27 -2.25 17.71
CA VAL A 122 19.47 -1.98 18.90
C VAL A 122 19.00 -0.53 18.92
N SER A 123 17.96 -0.24 19.67
CA SER A 123 17.40 1.12 19.79
C SER A 123 18.42 2.10 20.36
N TRP A 124 18.50 3.26 19.70
CA TRP A 124 19.27 4.40 20.18
C TRP A 124 18.41 5.34 21.06
N ASN A 125 17.08 5.19 20.99
CA ASN A 125 16.15 6.12 21.62
C ASN A 125 15.97 5.86 23.11
N SER A 126 16.30 4.66 23.58
CA SER A 126 16.15 4.31 24.98
C SER A 126 17.33 3.51 25.53
N PRO A 127 17.59 3.65 26.84
CA PRO A 127 18.62 2.85 27.54
C PRO A 127 18.32 1.35 27.56
N ALA A 128 17.07 0.94 27.27
CA ALA A 128 16.65 -0.44 27.26
C ALA A 128 17.27 -1.27 26.12
N ARG A 129 17.84 -0.62 25.08
CA ARG A 129 18.51 -1.26 23.94
C ARG A 129 17.69 -2.39 23.32
N ILE A 130 16.39 -2.15 23.09
CA ILE A 130 15.51 -3.14 22.47
C ILE A 130 15.95 -3.39 21.02
N GLN A 131 15.88 -4.65 20.59
CA GLN A 131 16.30 -5.08 19.27
C GLN A 131 15.33 -4.54 18.20
N ILE A 132 15.86 -3.77 17.23
CA ILE A 132 15.05 -3.13 16.17
C ILE A 132 15.07 -3.95 14.88
N TYR A 133 16.05 -4.82 14.67
CA TYR A 133 16.20 -5.55 13.40
C TYR A 133 15.01 -6.44 13.06
N TYR A 134 14.27 -6.96 14.03
CA TYR A 134 13.01 -7.67 13.78
C TYR A 134 11.95 -6.77 13.17
N PHE A 135 11.83 -5.56 13.70
CA PHE A 135 10.87 -4.58 13.23
C PHE A 135 11.20 -4.10 11.80
N LYS A 136 12.48 -3.85 11.50
CA LYS A 136 12.93 -3.44 10.16
C LYS A 136 12.65 -4.52 9.11
N SER A 137 12.55 -5.79 9.48
CA SER A 137 12.14 -6.87 8.56
C SER A 137 10.68 -6.77 8.10
N LEU A 138 9.84 -5.99 8.79
CA LEU A 138 8.47 -5.73 8.35
C LEU A 138 8.40 -4.82 7.12
N ILE A 139 9.44 -4.00 6.88
CA ILE A 139 9.48 -3.07 5.73
C ILE A 139 9.50 -3.86 4.41
N PRO A 140 10.46 -4.76 4.15
CA PRO A 140 10.46 -5.56 2.94
C PRO A 140 9.27 -6.54 2.87
N LEU A 141 8.76 -7.01 4.02
CA LEU A 141 7.58 -7.85 4.07
C LEU A 141 6.34 -7.09 3.56
N ALA A 142 6.12 -5.86 4.03
CA ALA A 142 5.03 -5.02 3.58
C ALA A 142 5.14 -4.68 2.09
N GLY A 143 6.35 -4.31 1.62
CA GLY A 143 6.64 -4.07 0.21
C GLY A 143 6.37 -5.31 -0.65
N GLY A 144 6.79 -6.48 -0.20
CA GLY A 144 6.54 -7.75 -0.88
C GLY A 144 5.05 -8.10 -0.99
N LEU A 145 4.29 -7.94 0.09
CA LEU A 145 2.83 -8.14 0.08
C LEU A 145 2.13 -7.18 -0.88
N LEU A 146 2.54 -5.91 -0.91
CA LEU A 146 1.99 -4.92 -1.84
C LEU A 146 2.29 -5.29 -3.29
N ILE A 147 3.51 -5.68 -3.63
CA ILE A 147 3.88 -6.11 -4.99
C ILE A 147 3.05 -7.32 -5.40
N LEU A 148 2.91 -8.32 -4.53
CA LEU A 148 2.14 -9.53 -4.82
C LEU A 148 0.65 -9.25 -5.06
N GLN A 149 0.08 -8.21 -4.44
CA GLN A 149 -1.30 -7.80 -4.67
C GLN A 149 -1.49 -6.95 -5.92
N VAL A 150 -0.54 -6.07 -6.22
CA VAL A 150 -0.63 -5.16 -7.37
C VAL A 150 -0.38 -5.88 -8.69
N LEU A 151 0.50 -6.89 -8.69
CA LEU A 151 0.90 -7.62 -9.88
C LEU A 151 -0.31 -8.26 -10.61
N PRO A 152 -1.19 -9.05 -9.96
CA PRO A 152 -2.36 -9.59 -10.60
C PRO A 152 -3.39 -8.50 -10.95
N LEU A 153 -3.51 -7.44 -10.15
CA LEU A 153 -4.43 -6.34 -10.42
C LEU A 153 -4.01 -5.57 -11.68
N SER A 154 -2.73 -5.28 -11.83
CA SER A 154 -2.19 -4.62 -13.04
C SER A 154 -2.34 -5.48 -14.29
N LEU A 155 -2.16 -6.80 -14.19
CA LEU A 155 -2.37 -7.75 -15.28
C LEU A 155 -3.85 -7.85 -15.71
N LEU A 156 -4.78 -7.59 -14.80
CA LEU A 156 -6.22 -7.58 -15.10
C LEU A 156 -6.65 -6.23 -15.69
N VAL A 157 -6.13 -5.13 -15.20
CA VAL A 157 -6.49 -3.77 -15.64
C VAL A 157 -5.89 -3.45 -17.02
N LEU A 158 -4.67 -3.92 -17.30
CA LEU A 158 -3.99 -3.67 -18.57
C LEU A 158 -4.80 -4.13 -19.80
N PRO A 159 -5.31 -5.38 -19.91
CA PRO A 159 -6.09 -5.79 -21.04
C PRO A 159 -7.44 -5.05 -21.15
N ILE A 160 -8.07 -4.70 -20.04
CA ILE A 160 -9.32 -3.92 -20.04
C ILE A 160 -9.05 -2.52 -20.61
N ALA A 161 -7.99 -1.86 -20.18
CA ALA A 161 -7.57 -0.56 -20.70
C ALA A 161 -7.22 -0.63 -22.19
N LEU A 162 -6.51 -1.67 -22.62
CA LEU A 162 -6.18 -1.89 -24.04
C LEU A 162 -7.44 -2.15 -24.91
N ILE A 163 -8.40 -2.93 -24.42
CA ILE A 163 -9.67 -3.18 -25.12
C ILE A 163 -10.45 -1.86 -25.25
N GLN A 164 -10.54 -1.07 -24.19
CA GLN A 164 -11.19 0.24 -24.25
C GLN A 164 -10.51 1.19 -25.22
N LEU A 165 -9.18 1.20 -25.26
CA LEU A 165 -8.40 1.98 -26.24
C LEU A 165 -8.66 1.53 -27.68
N TYR A 166 -8.72 0.22 -27.92
CA TYR A 166 -9.04 -0.33 -29.23
C TYR A 166 -10.44 0.05 -29.68
N GLN A 167 -11.44 -0.02 -28.79
CA GLN A 167 -12.82 0.40 -29.09
C GLN A 167 -12.91 1.90 -29.42
N ILE A 168 -12.17 2.74 -28.69
CA ILE A 168 -12.10 4.18 -28.96
C ILE A 168 -11.51 4.46 -30.34
N GLY A 169 -10.45 3.75 -30.73
CA GLY A 169 -9.85 3.85 -32.05
C GLY A 169 -10.82 3.42 -33.15
N ALA A 170 -11.57 2.35 -32.92
CA ALA A 170 -12.58 1.83 -33.89
C ALA A 170 -13.76 2.79 -34.04
N ASP A 171 -14.25 3.38 -32.94
CA ASP A 171 -15.37 4.35 -32.99
C ASP A 171 -14.93 5.66 -33.66
N GLY A 172 -13.72 6.13 -33.43
CA GLY A 172 -13.15 7.29 -34.11
C GLY A 172 -13.07 7.10 -35.62
N LEU A 173 -12.63 5.92 -36.07
CA LEU A 173 -12.60 5.57 -37.49
C LEU A 173 -14.02 5.47 -38.09
N SER A 174 -15.00 4.90 -37.39
CA SER A 174 -16.36 4.79 -37.85
C SER A 174 -17.06 6.15 -38.06
N HIS A 175 -16.75 7.14 -37.21
CA HIS A 175 -17.22 8.50 -37.36
C HIS A 175 -16.62 9.22 -38.59
N VAL A 176 -15.33 8.99 -38.87
CA VAL A 176 -14.67 9.52 -40.06
C VAL A 176 -15.24 8.93 -41.33
N TYR A 177 -15.53 7.62 -41.38
CA TYR A 177 -16.14 6.96 -42.54
C TYR A 177 -17.61 7.34 -42.73
N ARG A 178 -18.39 7.61 -41.68
CA ARG A 178 -19.77 8.11 -41.82
C ARG A 178 -19.84 9.57 -42.25
N GLY A 179 -18.86 10.38 -41.99
CA GLY A 179 -18.80 11.79 -42.40
C GLY A 179 -18.56 11.98 -43.88
N HIS A 180 -18.07 10.97 -44.59
CA HIS A 180 -17.81 11.02 -46.04
C HIS A 180 -18.93 10.47 -46.92
N SER A 181 -19.98 9.91 -46.33
CA SER A 181 -21.19 9.54 -47.09
C SER A 181 -22.18 10.71 -47.12
N CYS A 182 -21.80 11.78 -47.78
CA CYS A 182 -22.72 12.84 -48.18
C CYS A 182 -23.62 12.28 -49.33
N PRO A 183 -24.95 12.18 -49.20
CA PRO A 183 -25.80 11.85 -50.32
C PRO A 183 -25.88 13.06 -51.20
N LEU A 184 -25.32 12.96 -52.42
CA LEU A 184 -25.69 13.84 -53.52
C LEU A 184 -27.19 13.64 -53.77
N ARG A 185 -28.02 14.55 -53.29
CA ARG A 185 -29.40 14.72 -53.76
C ARG A 185 -29.32 15.51 -55.06
N PHE A 186 -29.63 14.84 -56.15
CA PHE A 186 -30.15 15.45 -57.36
C PHE A 186 -31.62 15.73 -57.18
#